data_a207df1b49d5ba170a7c0f326f27dd6d
#
_entry.id   a207df1b49d5ba170a7c0f326f27dd6d
#
_cell.length_a   1.000
_cell.length_b   1.000
_cell.length_c   1.000
_cell.angle_alpha   90.00
_cell.angle_beta   90.00
_cell.angle_gamma   90.00
#
_symmetry.space_group_name_H-M   'P 1'
#
loop_
_entity.id
_entity.type
_entity.pdbx_description
1 polymer ?
#
loop_
_entity_poly.entity_id
_entity_poly.type
_entity_poly.pdbx_seq_one_letter_code
_entity_poly.pdbx_strand_id
1 'polypeptide(L)'
;MTLVYQSTRDAQNTVTASQAILQGLATDGGLFTPVSYPQVDLDFDTLKDASYQEVAKLVLSAFLDDFTPEELDYCITNAYDSKFDTPAIAPLVKLDGQYNLELFHGSTIAFKDMALSILPYFMTTAAKKHGLENKIVILTAT
;
A
#
# COMPACT_ATOMS: atom_id res chain seq x y z
N MET A 1 8.33 -17.88 -6.32
CA MET A 1 9.09 -16.88 -7.11
C MET A 1 8.67 -15.53 -6.60
N THR A 2 9.60 -14.63 -6.33
CA THR A 2 9.29 -13.26 -5.89
C THR A 2 8.69 -12.47 -7.04
N LEU A 3 7.64 -11.68 -6.76
CA LEU A 3 7.01 -10.80 -7.74
C LEU A 3 8.01 -9.72 -8.17
N VAL A 4 8.17 -9.57 -9.49
CA VAL A 4 9.09 -8.60 -10.07
C VAL A 4 8.30 -7.42 -10.61
N TYR A 5 8.82 -6.22 -10.39
CA TYR A 5 8.30 -4.97 -10.91
C TYR A 5 9.21 -4.46 -12.03
N GLN A 6 8.63 -3.96 -13.10
CA GLN A 6 9.37 -3.40 -14.25
C GLN A 6 8.97 -1.95 -14.50
N SER A 7 9.89 -1.19 -15.07
CA SER A 7 9.57 0.16 -15.52
C SER A 7 8.58 0.13 -16.70
N THR A 8 7.66 1.08 -16.70
CA THR A 8 6.72 1.28 -17.83
C THR A 8 7.40 1.75 -19.12
N ARG A 9 8.69 2.14 -19.05
CA ARG A 9 9.47 2.61 -20.21
C ARG A 9 10.54 1.63 -20.64
N ASP A 10 11.01 0.78 -19.73
CA ASP A 10 12.02 -0.25 -20.03
C ASP A 10 11.73 -1.52 -19.26
N ALA A 11 11.27 -2.55 -19.95
CA ALA A 11 10.95 -3.85 -19.35
C ALA A 11 12.19 -4.59 -18.79
N GLN A 12 13.41 -4.18 -19.13
CA GLN A 12 14.64 -4.74 -18.57
C GLN A 12 15.01 -4.08 -17.23
N ASN A 13 14.48 -2.88 -16.94
CA ASN A 13 14.67 -2.19 -15.67
C ASN A 13 13.71 -2.77 -14.63
N THR A 14 14.18 -3.79 -13.91
CA THR A 14 13.36 -4.56 -12.97
C THR A 14 13.87 -4.47 -11.55
N VAL A 15 12.94 -4.47 -10.58
CA VAL A 15 13.21 -4.36 -9.14
C VAL A 15 12.22 -5.21 -8.33
N THR A 16 12.49 -5.42 -7.05
CA THR A 16 11.50 -5.97 -6.10
C THR A 16 10.52 -4.89 -5.62
N ALA A 17 9.44 -5.28 -4.94
CA ALA A 17 8.47 -4.33 -4.42
C ALA A 17 9.11 -3.31 -3.45
N SER A 18 9.92 -3.77 -2.50
CA SER A 18 10.59 -2.89 -1.54
C SER A 18 11.58 -1.94 -2.21
N GLN A 19 12.29 -2.37 -3.26
CA GLN A 19 13.15 -1.52 -4.05
C GLN A 19 12.37 -0.47 -4.83
N ALA A 20 11.23 -0.85 -5.44
CA ALA A 20 10.34 0.09 -6.15
C ALA A 20 9.82 1.19 -5.22
N ILE A 21 9.42 0.84 -3.98
CA ILE A 21 8.96 1.79 -2.97
C ILE A 21 10.05 2.80 -2.59
N LEU A 22 11.29 2.33 -2.42
CA LEU A 22 12.41 3.21 -2.06
C LEU A 22 12.84 4.12 -3.21
N GLN A 23 12.83 3.59 -4.42
CA GLN A 23 13.27 4.34 -5.59
C GLN A 23 12.23 5.35 -6.08
N GLY A 24 10.92 5.00 -5.96
CA GLY A 24 9.82 5.80 -6.49
C GLY A 24 9.77 5.73 -8.00
N LEU A 25 10.30 6.73 -8.71
CA LEU A 25 10.40 6.69 -10.17
C LEU A 25 11.60 5.84 -10.63
N ALA A 26 11.41 5.11 -11.71
CA ALA A 26 12.51 4.42 -12.38
C ALA A 26 13.52 5.42 -12.97
N THR A 27 14.77 5.00 -13.14
CA THR A 27 15.87 5.85 -13.64
C THR A 27 15.63 6.39 -15.06
N ASP A 28 14.78 5.72 -15.83
CA ASP A 28 14.32 6.12 -17.16
C ASP A 28 13.09 7.05 -17.13
N GLY A 29 12.62 7.43 -15.92
CA GLY A 29 11.44 8.25 -15.69
C GLY A 29 10.11 7.50 -15.81
N GLY A 30 10.13 6.17 -15.91
CA GLY A 30 8.95 5.31 -15.87
C GLY A 30 8.43 5.09 -14.45
N LEU A 31 7.26 4.48 -14.35
CA LEU A 31 6.68 3.95 -13.12
C LEU A 31 6.97 2.46 -13.01
N PHE A 32 7.09 1.94 -11.78
CA PHE A 32 7.20 0.51 -11.59
C PHE A 32 5.82 -0.14 -11.54
N THR A 33 5.61 -1.17 -12.36
CA THR A 33 4.40 -1.98 -12.38
C THR A 33 4.77 -3.45 -12.27
N PRO A 34 3.93 -4.31 -11.65
CA PRO A 34 4.24 -5.73 -11.59
C PRO A 34 4.27 -6.34 -13.00
N VAL A 35 5.22 -7.22 -13.24
CA VAL A 35 5.36 -7.95 -14.53
C VAL A 35 4.14 -8.83 -14.80
N SER A 36 3.55 -9.36 -13.73
CA SER A 36 2.29 -10.11 -13.77
C SER A 36 1.45 -9.76 -12.55
N TYR A 37 0.13 -9.64 -12.74
CA TYR A 37 -0.76 -9.39 -11.61
C TYR A 37 -0.97 -10.67 -10.82
N PRO A 38 -0.73 -10.64 -9.50
CA PRO A 38 -0.99 -11.80 -8.65
C PRO A 38 -2.49 -12.08 -8.59
N GLN A 39 -2.83 -13.35 -8.51
CA GLN A 39 -4.19 -13.76 -8.24
C GLN A 39 -4.40 -13.70 -6.72
N VAL A 40 -5.41 -12.94 -6.29
CA VAL A 40 -5.85 -12.89 -4.89
C VAL A 40 -7.12 -13.73 -4.78
N ASP A 41 -7.06 -14.76 -3.97
CA ASP A 41 -8.24 -15.58 -3.69
C ASP A 41 -9.15 -14.83 -2.71
N LEU A 42 -10.32 -14.41 -3.20
CA LEU A 42 -11.30 -13.65 -2.45
C LEU A 42 -12.47 -14.53 -2.07
N ASP A 43 -12.39 -15.15 -0.89
CA ASP A 43 -13.54 -15.79 -0.28
C ASP A 43 -14.45 -14.72 0.36
N PHE A 44 -15.48 -14.32 -0.37
CA PHE A 44 -16.40 -13.27 0.07
C PHE A 44 -17.20 -13.64 1.32
N ASP A 45 -17.43 -14.95 1.57
CA ASP A 45 -18.12 -15.40 2.78
C ASP A 45 -17.27 -15.14 4.04
N THR A 46 -15.97 -15.27 3.92
CA THR A 46 -15.02 -14.93 5.00
C THR A 46 -14.79 -13.43 5.08
N LEU A 47 -14.67 -12.75 3.93
CA LEU A 47 -14.29 -11.32 3.88
C LEU A 47 -15.40 -10.37 4.30
N LYS A 48 -16.67 -10.77 4.26
CA LYS A 48 -17.81 -9.91 4.65
C LYS A 48 -17.73 -9.38 6.08
N ASP A 49 -17.09 -10.13 7.00
CA ASP A 49 -16.92 -9.78 8.40
C ASP A 49 -15.49 -9.32 8.73
N ALA A 50 -14.60 -9.25 7.72
CA ALA A 50 -13.21 -8.86 7.89
C ALA A 50 -13.07 -7.35 8.09
N SER A 51 -12.11 -6.96 8.93
CA SER A 51 -11.69 -5.57 9.11
C SER A 51 -10.98 -5.05 7.85
N TYR A 52 -10.89 -3.73 7.72
CA TYR A 52 -10.09 -3.10 6.67
C TYR A 52 -8.63 -3.60 6.66
N GLN A 53 -8.03 -3.74 7.85
CA GLN A 53 -6.66 -4.19 8.02
C GLN A 53 -6.46 -5.64 7.54
N GLU A 54 -7.41 -6.54 7.79
CA GLU A 54 -7.36 -7.92 7.31
C GLU A 54 -7.45 -8.01 5.79
N VAL A 55 -8.35 -7.23 5.18
CA VAL A 55 -8.45 -7.13 3.72
C VAL A 55 -7.18 -6.51 3.13
N ALA A 56 -6.66 -5.44 3.74
CA ALA A 56 -5.42 -4.81 3.31
C ALA A 56 -4.25 -5.80 3.36
N LYS A 57 -4.14 -6.61 4.41
CA LYS A 57 -3.11 -7.65 4.53
C LYS A 57 -3.20 -8.67 3.41
N LEU A 58 -4.41 -9.16 3.13
CA LEU A 58 -4.65 -10.13 2.06
C LEU A 58 -4.19 -9.59 0.70
N VAL A 59 -4.57 -8.37 0.36
CA VAL A 59 -4.20 -7.77 -0.92
C VAL A 59 -2.72 -7.41 -0.96
N LEU A 60 -2.21 -6.72 0.06
CA LEU A 60 -0.83 -6.23 0.07
C LEU A 60 0.19 -7.37 0.10
N SER A 61 -0.09 -8.49 0.78
CA SER A 61 0.81 -9.66 0.78
C SER A 61 1.00 -10.26 -0.61
N ALA A 62 0.01 -10.16 -1.49
CA ALA A 62 0.13 -10.64 -2.86
C ALA A 62 1.01 -9.74 -3.73
N PHE A 63 1.03 -8.42 -3.48
CA PHE A 63 1.81 -7.45 -4.23
C PHE A 63 3.18 -7.16 -3.63
N LEU A 64 3.34 -7.28 -2.31
CA LEU A 64 4.55 -6.96 -1.57
C LEU A 64 5.18 -8.23 -0.98
N ASP A 65 5.40 -9.23 -1.82
CA ASP A 65 5.83 -10.58 -1.42
C ASP A 65 7.27 -10.67 -0.92
N ASP A 66 8.03 -9.59 -1.04
CA ASP A 66 9.35 -9.45 -0.44
C ASP A 66 9.32 -8.81 0.97
N PHE A 67 8.13 -8.42 1.47
CA PHE A 67 7.90 -8.08 2.88
C PHE A 67 7.50 -9.32 3.67
N THR A 68 7.98 -9.45 4.90
CA THR A 68 7.51 -10.53 5.79
C THR A 68 6.09 -10.24 6.30
N PRO A 69 5.34 -11.28 6.74
CA PRO A 69 4.02 -11.07 7.35
C PRO A 69 4.04 -10.08 8.51
N GLU A 70 5.10 -10.11 9.34
CA GLU A 70 5.27 -9.22 10.49
C GLU A 70 5.55 -7.78 10.05
N GLU A 71 6.33 -7.57 8.98
CA GLU A 71 6.59 -6.26 8.39
C GLU A 71 5.31 -5.66 7.83
N LEU A 72 4.48 -6.46 7.14
CA LEU A 72 3.19 -6.01 6.63
C LEU A 72 2.21 -5.68 7.76
N ASP A 73 2.11 -6.53 8.77
CA ASP A 73 1.27 -6.29 9.95
C ASP A 73 1.66 -4.98 10.64
N TYR A 74 2.96 -4.75 10.84
CA TYR A 74 3.46 -3.50 11.40
C TYR A 74 3.03 -2.29 10.56
N CYS A 75 3.23 -2.34 9.24
CA CYS A 75 2.89 -1.23 8.35
C CYS A 75 1.38 -0.95 8.36
N ILE A 76 0.56 -1.99 8.24
CA ILE A 76 -0.90 -1.87 8.15
C ILE A 76 -1.49 -1.36 9.47
N THR A 77 -1.11 -1.96 10.60
CA THR A 77 -1.66 -1.61 11.90
C THR A 77 -1.33 -0.18 12.29
N ASN A 78 -0.11 0.29 11.98
CA ASN A 78 0.28 1.66 12.29
C ASN A 78 -0.23 2.69 11.29
N ALA A 79 -0.58 2.28 10.08
CA ALA A 79 -1.15 3.17 9.07
C ALA A 79 -2.65 3.41 9.28
N TYR A 80 -3.39 2.34 9.52
CA TYR A 80 -4.86 2.35 9.58
C TYR A 80 -5.33 2.14 11.02
N ASP A 81 -5.13 3.15 11.84
CA ASP A 81 -5.44 3.18 13.27
C ASP A 81 -6.39 4.34 13.61
N SER A 82 -6.36 4.82 14.84
CA SER A 82 -7.16 5.93 15.35
C SER A 82 -6.89 7.29 14.69
N LYS A 83 -5.99 7.38 13.72
CA LYS A 83 -5.84 8.55 12.85
C LYS A 83 -7.03 8.72 11.89
N PHE A 84 -7.75 7.64 11.64
CA PHE A 84 -9.03 7.66 10.95
C PHE A 84 -10.17 7.83 11.96
N ASP A 85 -11.14 8.66 11.66
CA ASP A 85 -12.25 8.97 12.56
C ASP A 85 -13.32 7.86 12.63
N THR A 86 -13.16 6.80 11.84
CA THR A 86 -13.98 5.59 11.86
C THR A 86 -13.12 4.32 11.84
N PRO A 87 -13.47 3.29 12.62
CA PRO A 87 -12.76 2.00 12.58
C PRO A 87 -12.94 1.25 11.24
N ALA A 88 -13.95 1.61 10.44
CA ALA A 88 -14.14 1.06 9.10
C ALA A 88 -13.13 1.59 8.09
N ILE A 89 -12.36 2.64 8.41
CA ILE A 89 -11.33 3.31 7.60
C ILE A 89 -11.91 3.90 6.29
N ALA A 90 -12.55 3.10 5.47
CA ALA A 90 -13.21 3.48 4.22
C ALA A 90 -14.60 2.85 4.15
N PRO A 91 -15.59 3.38 4.88
CA PRO A 91 -16.93 2.81 4.92
C PRO A 91 -17.65 2.94 3.57
N LEU A 92 -18.47 1.93 3.27
CA LEU A 92 -19.38 1.95 2.14
C LEU A 92 -20.78 2.34 2.62
N VAL A 93 -21.20 3.56 2.31
CA VAL A 93 -22.47 4.14 2.76
C VAL A 93 -23.51 4.10 1.64
N LYS A 94 -24.71 3.62 1.97
CA LYS A 94 -25.83 3.63 1.02
C LYS A 94 -26.64 4.91 1.20
N LEU A 95 -26.74 5.72 0.14
CA LEU A 95 -27.51 6.96 0.08
C LEU A 95 -28.36 6.94 -1.19
N ASP A 96 -29.67 7.20 -1.08
CA ASP A 96 -30.61 7.27 -2.20
C ASP A 96 -30.52 6.11 -3.21
N GLY A 97 -30.29 4.89 -2.69
CA GLY A 97 -30.20 3.68 -3.50
C GLY A 97 -28.84 3.46 -4.17
N GLN A 98 -27.88 4.37 -4.00
CA GLN A 98 -26.50 4.26 -4.48
C GLN A 98 -25.55 3.93 -3.32
N TYR A 99 -24.42 3.32 -3.65
CA TYR A 99 -23.36 3.06 -2.69
C TYR A 99 -22.22 4.06 -2.91
N ASN A 100 -21.80 4.73 -1.82
CA ASN A 100 -20.73 5.71 -1.80
C ASN A 100 -19.58 5.17 -0.94
N LEU A 101 -18.40 4.98 -1.51
CA LEU A 101 -17.20 4.65 -0.77
C LEU A 101 -16.59 5.95 -0.24
N GLU A 102 -16.61 6.12 1.08
CA GLU A 102 -16.10 7.34 1.72
C GLU A 102 -14.61 7.23 1.98
N LEU A 103 -13.82 8.11 1.38
CA LEU A 103 -12.35 8.09 1.46
C LEU A 103 -11.77 9.29 2.23
N PHE A 104 -12.60 10.02 2.97
CA PHE A 104 -12.23 11.28 3.63
C PHE A 104 -12.05 11.17 5.15
N HIS A 105 -12.03 9.97 5.70
CA HIS A 105 -11.96 9.73 7.15
C HIS A 105 -10.55 9.85 7.74
N GLY A 106 -9.53 10.07 6.93
CA GLY A 106 -8.15 10.25 7.38
C GLY A 106 -7.85 11.65 7.91
N SER A 107 -6.64 11.83 8.44
CA SER A 107 -6.22 13.03 9.17
C SER A 107 -6.30 14.34 8.37
N THR A 108 -6.21 14.30 7.03
CA THR A 108 -6.26 15.49 6.17
C THR A 108 -7.59 15.64 5.44
N ILE A 109 -8.55 14.72 5.69
CA ILE A 109 -9.89 14.70 5.05
C ILE A 109 -9.79 14.55 3.51
N ALA A 110 -8.69 14.02 3.02
CA ALA A 110 -8.44 13.80 1.60
C ALA A 110 -8.30 12.30 1.31
N PHE A 111 -8.79 11.87 0.14
CA PHE A 111 -8.67 10.46 -0.30
C PHE A 111 -7.23 9.95 -0.32
N LYS A 112 -6.25 10.84 -0.47
CA LYS A 112 -4.83 10.51 -0.47
C LYS A 112 -4.34 9.91 0.85
N ASP A 113 -5.03 10.17 1.95
CA ASP A 113 -4.70 9.60 3.26
C ASP A 113 -4.70 8.07 3.23
N MET A 114 -5.50 7.45 2.37
CA MET A 114 -5.52 6.00 2.19
C MET A 114 -4.14 5.44 1.80
N ALA A 115 -3.41 6.13 0.93
CA ALA A 115 -2.07 5.72 0.50
C ALA A 115 -0.96 6.39 1.34
N LEU A 116 -1.11 7.67 1.66
CA LEU A 116 -0.07 8.43 2.37
C LEU A 116 0.09 8.00 3.83
N SER A 117 -0.93 7.39 4.46
CA SER A 117 -0.81 6.87 5.82
C SER A 117 0.12 5.65 5.90
N ILE A 118 0.16 4.79 4.89
CA ILE A 118 0.98 3.57 4.91
C ILE A 118 2.37 3.77 4.28
N LEU A 119 2.52 4.69 3.34
CA LEU A 119 3.76 4.89 2.60
C LEU A 119 4.99 5.11 3.49
N PRO A 120 4.96 5.92 4.57
CA PRO A 120 6.13 6.12 5.44
C PRO A 120 6.57 4.82 6.13
N TYR A 121 5.64 3.97 6.51
CA TYR A 121 5.93 2.68 7.13
C TYR A 121 6.57 1.72 6.13
N PHE A 122 6.06 1.66 4.91
CA PHE A 122 6.69 0.88 3.84
C PHE A 122 8.10 1.38 3.53
N MET A 123 8.30 2.69 3.39
CA MET A 123 9.62 3.27 3.11
C MET A 123 10.62 2.97 4.22
N THR A 124 10.24 3.14 5.48
CA THR A 124 11.14 2.88 6.61
C THR A 124 11.45 1.40 6.78
N THR A 125 10.46 0.53 6.54
CA THR A 125 10.66 -0.93 6.57
C THR A 125 11.55 -1.39 5.43
N ALA A 126 11.30 -0.91 4.21
CA ALA A 126 12.14 -1.20 3.06
C ALA A 126 13.58 -0.68 3.24
N ALA A 127 13.75 0.53 3.79
CA ALA A 127 15.08 1.06 4.09
C ALA A 127 15.87 0.17 5.05
N LYS A 128 15.24 -0.30 6.13
CA LYS A 128 15.86 -1.26 7.06
C LYS A 128 16.23 -2.56 6.37
N LYS A 129 15.33 -3.10 5.54
CA LYS A 129 15.55 -4.33 4.76
C LYS A 129 16.79 -4.24 3.85
N HIS A 130 17.02 -3.07 3.26
CA HIS A 130 18.16 -2.83 2.36
C HIS A 130 19.37 -2.19 3.05
N GLY A 131 19.38 -2.09 4.39
CA GLY A 131 20.51 -1.56 5.15
C GLY A 131 20.79 -0.07 4.89
N LEU A 132 19.75 0.71 4.53
CA LEU A 132 19.88 2.13 4.30
C LEU A 132 19.75 2.89 5.63
N GLU A 133 20.83 3.57 6.03
CA GLU A 133 20.90 4.37 7.27
C GLU A 133 20.64 5.87 7.02
N ASN A 134 20.52 6.26 5.76
CA ASN A 134 20.30 7.66 5.39
C ASN A 134 18.89 8.14 5.79
N LYS A 135 18.79 9.44 6.08
CA LYS A 135 17.49 10.07 6.31
C LYS A 135 16.69 10.10 5.03
N ILE A 136 15.42 9.70 5.11
CA ILE A 136 14.44 9.85 4.04
C ILE A 136 13.83 11.24 4.17
N VAL A 137 13.91 12.05 3.10
CA VAL A 137 13.31 13.38 3.04
C VAL A 137 12.14 13.34 2.06
N ILE A 138 10.95 13.68 2.55
CA ILE A 138 9.75 13.79 1.72
C ILE A 138 9.50 15.27 1.44
N LEU A 139 9.51 15.65 0.17
CA LEU A 139 9.18 17.01 -0.26
C LEU A 139 7.69 17.05 -0.63
N THR A 140 6.94 17.94 0.00
CA THR A 140 5.52 18.13 -0.25
C THR A 140 5.28 19.54 -0.77
N ALA A 141 4.66 19.61 -1.95
CA ALA A 141 4.12 20.86 -2.48
C ALA A 141 2.64 20.98 -2.07
N THR A 142 2.28 22.07 -1.44
CA THR A 142 0.91 22.38 -0.99
C THR A 142 0.42 23.70 -1.58
#